data_72f233f03781287d44bbd8668688ab14
#
_entry.id   72f233f03781287d44bbd8668688ab14
#
_cell.length_a   1.000
_cell.length_b   1.000
_cell.length_c   1.000
_cell.angle_alpha   90.00
_cell.angle_beta   90.00
_cell.angle_gamma   90.00
#
_symmetry.space_group_name_H-M   'P 1'
#
loop_
_entity.id
_entity.type
_entity.pdbx_description
1 polymer ?
#
loop_
_entity_poly.entity_id
_entity_poly.type
_entity_poly.pdbx_seq_one_letter_code
_entity_poly.pdbx_strand_id
1 'polypeptide(L)'
;GLLGQDRWNKVSNPNKSSTSLDIFGEAYYKMPINFSGINTKSLKQEIRLPNEKGEEEIFILTPTPLLSKSLSAKYPNIKTFKGVSKSRPAVKLQMSTKQDGVNAWIKINNVNDFFIQPVRGEKKLHFSYIKTKNDLANPLFCKTEATSNKLKTKISSLKKVVLNNQIRTFRIAISSTGEYTSYWGDNDDSNGSNQEDALAAVV
;
A
#
# COMPACT_ATOMS: atom_id res chain seq x y z
N GLY A 1 -8.30 -15.75 -22.04
CA GLY A 1 -7.54 -14.89 -22.91
C GLY A 1 -6.73 -13.95 -22.06
N LEU A 2 -5.43 -13.92 -22.25
CA LEU A 2 -4.51 -12.97 -21.66
C LEU A 2 -4.96 -11.57 -22.08
N LEU A 3 -5.56 -10.84 -21.15
CA LEU A 3 -5.89 -9.43 -21.36
C LEU A 3 -4.58 -8.68 -21.60
N GLY A 4 -4.51 -8.13 -22.78
CA GLY A 4 -3.50 -7.39 -23.51
C GLY A 4 -2.34 -6.81 -22.71
N GLN A 5 -1.26 -7.15 -23.12
CA GLN A 5 0.00 -6.52 -23.55
C GLN A 5 0.38 -5.14 -22.99
N ASP A 6 -0.31 -4.61 -21.99
CA ASP A 6 0.13 -3.37 -21.37
C ASP A 6 1.09 -3.71 -20.23
N ARG A 7 2.37 -3.48 -20.48
CA ARG A 7 3.44 -3.70 -19.51
C ARG A 7 3.72 -2.44 -18.72
N TRP A 8 4.23 -2.64 -17.51
CA TRP A 8 4.83 -1.59 -16.75
C TRP A 8 6.10 -1.09 -17.45
N ASN A 9 6.12 0.17 -17.86
CA ASN A 9 7.26 0.74 -18.58
C ASN A 9 8.16 1.48 -17.58
N LYS A 10 9.38 0.97 -17.40
CA LYS A 10 10.40 1.66 -16.60
C LYS A 10 10.77 2.98 -17.29
N VAL A 11 10.80 4.07 -16.53
CA VAL A 11 11.10 5.42 -17.02
C VAL A 11 12.19 6.07 -16.16
N SER A 12 12.83 7.10 -16.69
CA SER A 12 13.75 7.93 -15.92
C SER A 12 13.01 8.70 -14.84
N ASN A 13 13.71 9.07 -13.75
CA ASN A 13 13.14 9.93 -12.71
C ASN A 13 12.71 11.28 -13.34
N PRO A 14 11.42 11.63 -13.32
CA PRO A 14 10.95 12.86 -13.94
C PRO A 14 11.38 14.12 -13.17
N ASN A 15 11.69 13.98 -11.86
CA ASN A 15 11.91 15.09 -10.94
C ASN A 15 13.40 15.30 -10.56
N LYS A 16 14.31 15.15 -11.51
CA LYS A 16 15.75 15.42 -11.26
C LYS A 16 16.07 16.84 -10.77
N SER A 17 15.11 17.76 -10.74
CA SER A 17 15.35 19.18 -10.44
C SER A 17 14.53 19.77 -9.29
N SER A 18 13.67 19.02 -8.59
CA SER A 18 12.90 19.57 -7.49
C SER A 18 13.48 19.20 -6.13
N THR A 19 13.87 20.23 -5.38
CA THR A 19 14.41 20.20 -4.02
C THR A 19 13.37 19.89 -2.92
N SER A 20 12.22 19.33 -3.26
CA SER A 20 11.17 19.05 -2.29
C SER A 20 11.06 17.56 -2.02
N LEU A 21 11.47 17.16 -0.80
CA LEU A 21 11.30 15.84 -0.19
C LEU A 21 11.52 14.70 -1.20
N ASP A 22 12.78 14.40 -1.41
CA ASP A 22 13.21 13.26 -2.21
C ASP A 22 12.60 11.99 -1.63
N ILE A 23 11.47 11.60 -2.18
CA ILE A 23 11.02 10.23 -2.05
C ILE A 23 11.97 9.44 -2.93
N PHE A 24 12.98 8.86 -2.32
CA PHE A 24 14.00 8.07 -2.98
C PHE A 24 13.37 6.80 -3.53
N GLY A 25 12.78 6.92 -4.72
CA GLY A 25 12.39 5.76 -5.51
C GLY A 25 13.63 5.16 -6.17
N GLU A 26 13.84 3.88 -6.02
CA GLU A 26 14.91 3.16 -6.73
C GLU A 26 14.63 3.04 -8.21
N ALA A 27 13.35 2.97 -8.59
CA ALA A 27 12.91 2.93 -9.97
C ALA A 27 11.53 3.57 -10.15
N TYR A 28 11.28 4.07 -11.37
CA TYR A 28 10.03 4.69 -11.77
C TYR A 28 9.38 3.90 -12.90
N TYR A 29 8.05 3.79 -12.86
CA TYR A 29 7.29 3.00 -13.81
C TYR A 29 6.03 3.73 -14.24
N LYS A 30 5.73 3.70 -15.53
CA LYS A 30 4.42 4.07 -16.07
C LYS A 30 3.47 2.88 -15.97
N MET A 31 2.32 3.09 -15.32
CA MET A 31 1.27 2.08 -15.19
C MET A 31 0.63 1.78 -16.55
N PRO A 32 0.34 0.52 -16.85
CA PRO A 32 -0.39 0.15 -18.07
C PRO A 32 -1.75 0.86 -18.20
N ILE A 33 -2.14 1.20 -19.41
CA ILE A 33 -3.40 1.91 -19.70
C ILE A 33 -4.62 1.11 -19.21
N ASN A 34 -4.58 -0.21 -19.39
CA ASN A 34 -5.70 -1.11 -19.07
C ASN A 34 -5.63 -1.70 -17.66
N PHE A 35 -4.79 -1.13 -16.78
CA PHE A 35 -4.68 -1.62 -15.38
C PHE A 35 -6.00 -1.46 -14.60
N SER A 36 -6.89 -0.59 -15.04
CA SER A 36 -8.22 -0.37 -14.46
C SER A 36 -9.19 -1.55 -14.59
N GLY A 37 -8.84 -2.58 -15.38
CA GLY A 37 -9.66 -3.79 -15.61
C GLY A 37 -9.68 -4.78 -14.43
N ILE A 38 -9.11 -4.44 -13.26
CA ILE A 38 -9.14 -5.31 -12.09
C ILE A 38 -10.56 -5.40 -11.54
N ASN A 39 -11.13 -6.61 -11.63
CA ASN A 39 -12.52 -6.86 -11.29
C ASN A 39 -12.66 -7.40 -9.85
N THR A 40 -13.40 -6.69 -9.01
CA THR A 40 -13.68 -7.15 -7.64
C THR A 40 -14.70 -8.29 -7.57
N LYS A 41 -15.42 -8.56 -8.65
CA LYS A 41 -16.39 -9.68 -8.72
C LYS A 41 -15.71 -11.02 -9.01
N SER A 42 -14.48 -11.01 -9.57
CA SER A 42 -13.71 -12.22 -9.83
C SER A 42 -13.06 -12.71 -8.54
N LEU A 43 -13.30 -13.97 -8.17
CA LEU A 43 -12.69 -14.57 -6.98
C LEU A 43 -11.15 -14.66 -7.09
N LYS A 44 -10.64 -14.82 -8.30
CA LYS A 44 -9.21 -14.84 -8.60
C LYS A 44 -8.95 -14.20 -9.95
N GLN A 45 -7.90 -13.41 -10.02
CA GLN A 45 -7.43 -12.81 -11.28
C GLN A 45 -5.90 -12.66 -11.25
N GLU A 46 -5.29 -12.68 -12.41
CA GLU A 46 -3.85 -12.49 -12.54
C GLU A 46 -3.54 -11.04 -12.90
N ILE A 47 -2.54 -10.48 -12.24
CA ILE A 47 -1.97 -9.18 -12.60
C ILE A 47 -0.45 -9.28 -12.73
N ARG A 48 0.12 -8.32 -13.42
CA ARG A 48 1.58 -8.16 -13.54
C ARG A 48 2.01 -6.90 -12.81
N LEU A 49 3.03 -7.01 -11.97
CA LEU A 49 3.67 -5.90 -11.29
C LEU A 49 5.19 -6.01 -11.46
N PRO A 50 5.92 -4.89 -11.45
CA PRO A 50 7.38 -4.95 -11.34
C PRO A 50 7.78 -5.54 -9.98
N ASN A 51 8.81 -6.35 -9.98
CA ASN A 51 9.42 -6.89 -8.77
C ASN A 51 10.66 -6.06 -8.35
N GLU A 52 11.30 -6.47 -7.27
CA GLU A 52 12.49 -5.83 -6.72
C GLU A 52 13.70 -5.79 -7.66
N LYS A 53 13.68 -6.62 -8.71
CA LYS A 53 14.72 -6.65 -9.77
C LYS A 53 14.36 -5.81 -10.98
N GLY A 54 13.15 -5.23 -11.00
CA GLY A 54 12.61 -4.51 -12.14
C GLY A 54 12.06 -5.42 -13.24
N GLU A 55 11.86 -6.69 -12.96
CA GLU A 55 11.24 -7.66 -13.86
C GLU A 55 9.74 -7.75 -13.61
N GLU A 56 8.97 -8.20 -14.60
CA GLU A 56 7.54 -8.46 -14.39
C GLU A 56 7.32 -9.74 -13.59
N GLU A 57 6.51 -9.64 -12.54
CA GLU A 57 6.06 -10.77 -11.75
C GLU A 57 4.54 -10.88 -11.77
N ILE A 58 4.05 -12.13 -11.94
CA ILE A 58 2.61 -12.40 -11.97
C ILE A 58 2.11 -12.71 -10.56
N PHE A 59 1.08 -12.00 -10.13
CA PHE A 59 0.38 -12.24 -8.87
C PHE A 59 -1.04 -12.72 -9.12
N ILE A 60 -1.45 -13.72 -8.35
CA ILE A 60 -2.83 -14.17 -8.28
C ILE A 60 -3.51 -13.37 -7.18
N LEU A 61 -4.44 -12.49 -7.57
CA LEU A 61 -5.19 -11.62 -6.67
C LEU A 61 -6.47 -12.27 -6.18
N THR A 62 -6.79 -11.96 -4.94
CA THR A 62 -8.08 -12.22 -4.31
C THR A 62 -8.62 -10.91 -3.74
N PRO A 63 -9.84 -10.48 -4.08
CA PRO A 63 -10.44 -9.31 -3.47
C PRO A 63 -10.53 -9.48 -1.96
N THR A 64 -10.12 -8.45 -1.23
CA THR A 64 -10.13 -8.45 0.24
C THR A 64 -10.63 -7.09 0.70
N PRO A 65 -11.95 -6.93 0.92
CA PRO A 65 -12.50 -5.64 1.33
C PRO A 65 -12.00 -5.29 2.73
N LEU A 66 -11.22 -4.23 2.83
CA LEU A 66 -10.72 -3.68 4.10
C LEU A 66 -11.61 -2.57 4.64
N LEU A 67 -12.24 -1.81 3.75
CA LEU A 67 -13.12 -0.71 4.12
C LEU A 67 -14.46 -1.24 4.65
N SER A 68 -15.02 -0.54 5.62
CA SER A 68 -16.39 -0.79 6.06
C SER A 68 -17.38 -0.59 4.91
N LYS A 69 -18.58 -1.17 5.02
CA LYS A 69 -19.62 -1.02 3.98
C LYS A 69 -19.95 0.46 3.69
N SER A 70 -19.99 1.30 4.72
CA SER A 70 -20.25 2.74 4.57
C SER A 70 -19.13 3.46 3.84
N LEU A 71 -17.87 3.17 4.17
CA LEU A 71 -16.72 3.75 3.48
C LEU A 71 -16.59 3.25 2.04
N SER A 72 -16.83 1.95 1.80
CA SER A 72 -16.83 1.41 0.43
C SER A 72 -17.92 2.01 -0.45
N ALA A 73 -19.08 2.36 0.15
CA ALA A 73 -20.14 3.07 -0.57
C ALA A 73 -19.78 4.53 -0.87
N LYS A 74 -19.06 5.19 0.07
CA LYS A 74 -18.61 6.57 -0.11
C LYS A 74 -17.46 6.69 -1.10
N TYR A 75 -16.54 5.71 -1.11
CA TYR A 75 -15.33 5.67 -1.94
C TYR A 75 -15.28 4.40 -2.80
N PRO A 76 -16.17 4.28 -3.80
CA PRO A 76 -16.32 3.04 -4.59
C PRO A 76 -15.14 2.74 -5.49
N ASN A 77 -14.29 3.74 -5.77
CA ASN A 77 -13.11 3.59 -6.61
C ASN A 77 -11.95 2.89 -5.88
N ILE A 78 -11.93 2.93 -4.54
CA ILE A 78 -10.89 2.25 -3.76
C ILE A 78 -11.22 0.77 -3.68
N LYS A 79 -10.34 -0.06 -4.23
CA LYS A 79 -10.42 -1.52 -4.22
C LYS A 79 -9.19 -2.10 -3.54
N THR A 80 -9.38 -3.11 -2.71
CA THR A 80 -8.28 -3.73 -1.96
C THR A 80 -8.20 -5.22 -2.25
N PHE A 81 -6.97 -5.72 -2.34
CA PHE A 81 -6.66 -7.09 -2.75
C PHE A 81 -5.53 -7.66 -1.91
N LYS A 82 -5.54 -8.97 -1.76
CA LYS A 82 -4.37 -9.77 -1.40
C LYS A 82 -3.93 -10.58 -2.60
N GLY A 83 -2.63 -10.81 -2.70
CA GLY A 83 -2.07 -11.58 -3.78
C GLY A 83 -0.96 -12.52 -3.34
N VAL A 84 -0.69 -13.49 -4.19
CA VAL A 84 0.43 -14.42 -4.04
C VAL A 84 1.13 -14.49 -5.38
N SER A 85 2.46 -14.41 -5.36
CA SER A 85 3.24 -14.60 -6.57
C SER A 85 3.04 -16.00 -7.13
N LYS A 86 2.82 -16.08 -8.45
CA LYS A 86 2.61 -17.34 -9.16
C LYS A 86 3.88 -18.19 -9.21
N SER A 87 5.03 -17.54 -9.35
CA SER A 87 6.35 -18.21 -9.43
C SER A 87 7.01 -18.37 -8.07
N ARG A 88 6.71 -17.47 -7.11
CA ARG A 88 7.30 -17.44 -5.77
C ARG A 88 6.21 -17.46 -4.69
N PRO A 89 5.61 -18.60 -4.32
CA PRO A 89 4.45 -18.65 -3.42
C PRO A 89 4.68 -18.06 -2.02
N ALA A 90 5.94 -17.94 -1.58
CA ALA A 90 6.30 -17.27 -0.33
C ALA A 90 6.14 -15.74 -0.41
N VAL A 91 6.21 -15.15 -1.62
CA VAL A 91 6.04 -13.72 -1.85
C VAL A 91 4.56 -13.38 -1.82
N LYS A 92 4.19 -12.45 -0.93
CA LYS A 92 2.82 -12.02 -0.68
C LYS A 92 2.65 -10.57 -1.10
N LEU A 93 1.47 -10.24 -1.59
CA LEU A 93 1.09 -8.90 -2.01
C LEU A 93 -0.12 -8.43 -1.20
N GLN A 94 -0.08 -7.20 -0.73
CA GLN A 94 -1.25 -6.41 -0.37
C GLN A 94 -1.30 -5.20 -1.29
N MET A 95 -2.48 -4.89 -1.80
CA MET A 95 -2.63 -3.85 -2.80
C MET A 95 -3.95 -3.13 -2.64
N SER A 96 -3.91 -1.81 -2.76
CA SER A 96 -5.06 -0.99 -3.03
C SER A 96 -4.95 -0.38 -4.43
N THR A 97 -6.09 -0.19 -5.07
CA THR A 97 -6.16 0.51 -6.36
C THR A 97 -7.13 1.66 -6.27
N LYS A 98 -6.81 2.71 -6.98
CA LYS A 98 -7.68 3.82 -7.32
C LYS A 98 -7.66 3.97 -8.85
N GLN A 99 -8.48 4.87 -9.40
CA GLN A 99 -8.60 5.07 -10.85
C GLN A 99 -7.25 5.29 -11.55
N ASP A 100 -6.35 6.05 -10.95
CA ASP A 100 -5.08 6.47 -11.55
C ASP A 100 -3.83 5.90 -10.85
N GLY A 101 -4.00 5.06 -9.85
CA GLY A 101 -2.87 4.61 -9.07
C GLY A 101 -3.04 3.26 -8.37
N VAL A 102 -1.90 2.71 -8.01
CA VAL A 102 -1.76 1.47 -7.26
C VAL A 102 -0.82 1.70 -6.10
N ASN A 103 -1.27 1.35 -4.90
CA ASN A 103 -0.38 1.18 -3.76
C ASN A 103 -0.20 -0.32 -3.55
N ALA A 104 1.02 -0.80 -3.66
CA ALA A 104 1.34 -2.20 -3.48
C ALA A 104 2.45 -2.39 -2.46
N TRP A 105 2.20 -3.27 -1.50
CA TRP A 105 3.18 -3.78 -0.56
C TRP A 105 3.44 -5.25 -0.85
N ILE A 106 4.65 -5.54 -1.28
CA ILE A 106 5.10 -6.90 -1.63
C ILE A 106 6.08 -7.36 -0.57
N LYS A 107 5.64 -8.32 0.21
CA LYS A 107 6.47 -8.96 1.23
C LYS A 107 7.31 -10.05 0.59
N ILE A 108 8.62 -9.80 0.40
CA ILE A 108 9.54 -10.73 -0.26
C ILE A 108 9.99 -11.81 0.73
N ASN A 109 10.38 -11.39 1.93
CA ASN A 109 10.86 -12.27 3.00
C ASN A 109 10.70 -11.59 4.36
N ASN A 110 11.33 -12.12 5.40
CA ASN A 110 11.23 -11.55 6.74
C ASN A 110 12.09 -10.28 6.96
N VAL A 111 12.90 -9.90 6.01
CA VAL A 111 13.87 -8.78 6.11
C VAL A 111 13.48 -7.63 5.20
N ASN A 112 13.06 -7.92 3.98
CA ASN A 112 12.82 -6.94 2.93
C ASN A 112 11.37 -6.89 2.51
N ASP A 113 10.84 -5.70 2.45
CA ASP A 113 9.54 -5.39 1.88
C ASP A 113 9.76 -4.46 0.65
N PHE A 114 9.05 -4.73 -0.42
CA PHE A 114 9.09 -3.93 -1.65
C PHE A 114 7.78 -3.19 -1.83
N PHE A 115 7.88 -1.91 -2.14
CA PHE A 115 6.74 -1.01 -2.27
C PHE A 115 6.66 -0.44 -3.69
N ILE A 116 5.45 -0.29 -4.18
CA ILE A 116 5.12 0.46 -5.40
C ILE A 116 4.05 1.48 -5.01
N GLN A 117 4.30 2.76 -5.26
CA GLN A 117 3.40 3.84 -4.89
C GLN A 117 3.27 4.86 -6.02
N PRO A 118 2.12 5.54 -6.16
CA PRO A 118 1.96 6.58 -7.14
C PRO A 118 2.88 7.77 -6.83
N VAL A 119 3.40 8.40 -7.89
CA VAL A 119 4.11 9.68 -7.78
C VAL A 119 3.06 10.79 -7.67
N ARG A 120 3.20 11.61 -6.63
CA ARG A 120 2.29 12.73 -6.39
C ARG A 120 2.24 13.67 -7.58
N GLY A 121 1.02 14.05 -7.98
CA GLY A 121 0.78 14.98 -9.08
C GLY A 121 1.03 14.42 -10.50
N GLU A 122 1.44 13.15 -10.59
CA GLU A 122 1.74 12.50 -11.86
C GLU A 122 0.78 11.34 -12.12
N LYS A 123 -0.13 11.52 -13.09
CA LYS A 123 -1.09 10.47 -13.44
C LYS A 123 -0.39 9.21 -13.96
N LYS A 124 -0.73 8.06 -13.35
CA LYS A 124 -0.22 6.74 -13.77
C LYS A 124 1.29 6.53 -13.66
N LEU A 125 2.01 7.46 -13.04
CA LEU A 125 3.42 7.30 -12.74
C LEU A 125 3.57 6.75 -11.32
N HIS A 126 4.44 5.76 -11.16
CA HIS A 126 4.71 5.12 -9.88
C HIS A 126 6.20 5.07 -9.62
N PHE A 127 6.58 5.09 -8.38
CA PHE A 127 7.93 4.78 -7.94
C PHE A 127 7.94 3.51 -7.09
N SER A 128 9.07 2.84 -7.07
CA SER A 128 9.28 1.67 -6.24
C SER A 128 10.52 1.82 -5.37
N TYR A 129 10.48 1.18 -4.21
CA TYR A 129 11.61 1.15 -3.28
C TYR A 129 11.57 -0.10 -2.41
N ILE A 130 12.74 -0.49 -1.89
CA ILE A 130 12.88 -1.56 -0.90
C ILE A 130 13.02 -0.93 0.48
N LYS A 131 12.30 -1.47 1.45
CA LYS A 131 12.46 -1.14 2.86
C LYS A 131 13.03 -2.35 3.59
N THR A 132 14.15 -2.17 4.24
CA THR A 132 14.78 -3.20 5.07
C THR A 132 14.45 -2.97 6.54
N LYS A 133 14.50 -4.01 7.36
CA LYS A 133 14.29 -3.85 8.82
C LYS A 133 15.31 -2.93 9.47
N ASN A 134 16.50 -2.80 8.87
CA ASN A 134 17.55 -1.93 9.38
C ASN A 134 17.25 -0.44 9.15
N ASP A 135 16.35 -0.11 8.22
CA ASP A 135 15.92 1.28 7.97
C ASP A 135 15.07 1.84 9.14
N LEU A 136 14.68 0.98 10.07
CA LEU A 136 14.01 1.37 11.31
C LEU A 136 14.97 1.85 12.42
N ALA A 137 16.28 1.95 12.12
CA ALA A 137 17.30 2.37 13.09
C ALA A 137 17.17 3.83 13.55
N ASN A 138 16.34 4.65 12.90
CA ASN A 138 15.91 5.94 13.43
C ASN A 138 14.49 5.79 14.00
N PRO A 139 14.34 5.48 15.29
CA PRO A 139 13.02 5.50 15.90
C PRO A 139 12.48 6.92 15.75
N LEU A 140 11.32 7.06 15.11
CA LEU A 140 10.54 8.27 15.22
C LEU A 140 10.32 8.48 16.72
N PHE A 141 11.06 9.42 17.30
CA PHE A 141 10.85 9.81 18.67
C PHE A 141 9.44 10.35 18.77
N CYS A 142 8.55 9.51 19.26
CA CYS A 142 7.24 9.97 19.70
C CYS A 142 7.51 10.97 20.83
N LYS A 143 7.38 12.26 20.55
CA LYS A 143 7.47 13.35 21.55
C LYS A 143 6.28 13.37 22.51
N THR A 144 5.45 12.33 22.50
CA THR A 144 4.43 12.18 23.52
C THR A 144 5.17 11.87 24.82
N GLU A 145 5.34 12.88 25.67
CA GLU A 145 5.77 12.63 27.03
C GLU A 145 4.78 11.64 27.64
N ALA A 146 5.24 10.43 27.86
CA ALA A 146 4.51 9.51 28.69
C ALA A 146 4.40 10.19 30.03
N THR A 147 3.25 10.77 30.33
CA THR A 147 2.91 11.18 31.70
C THR A 147 3.01 9.92 32.54
N SER A 148 4.18 9.73 33.13
CA SER A 148 4.57 8.55 33.92
C SER A 148 3.83 8.46 35.24
N ASN A 149 2.62 9.02 35.30
CA ASN A 149 1.76 8.98 36.45
C ASN A 149 0.79 7.80 36.36
N LYS A 150 1.24 6.70 36.98
CA LYS A 150 0.39 5.70 37.62
C LYS A 150 -0.32 4.68 36.72
N LEU A 151 0.36 4.07 35.79
CA LEU A 151 0.01 2.70 35.43
C LEU A 151 1.20 1.75 35.67
N LYS A 152 1.74 1.78 36.89
CA LYS A 152 2.39 0.59 37.48
C LYS A 152 1.30 -0.44 37.82
N THR A 153 0.49 -0.76 36.84
CA THR A 153 -0.36 -1.94 36.93
C THR A 153 0.60 -3.12 36.85
N LYS A 154 0.66 -3.85 37.94
CA LYS A 154 1.43 -5.10 38.08
C LYS A 154 1.19 -5.97 36.86
N ILE A 155 2.12 -6.00 35.92
CA ILE A 155 2.14 -6.93 34.76
C ILE A 155 2.44 -8.38 35.26
N SER A 156 2.39 -8.61 36.54
CA SER A 156 2.72 -9.90 37.18
C SER A 156 1.62 -10.96 37.09
N SER A 157 0.55 -10.71 36.31
CA SER A 157 -0.50 -11.72 36.09
C SER A 157 -1.15 -11.68 34.72
N LEU A 158 -0.38 -11.36 33.69
CA LEU A 158 -0.84 -11.74 32.35
C LEU A 158 -0.85 -13.27 32.31
N LYS A 159 -2.00 -13.84 32.68
CA LYS A 159 -2.30 -15.24 32.39
C LYS A 159 -1.91 -15.47 30.93
N LYS A 160 -0.99 -16.44 30.74
CA LYS A 160 -0.61 -16.93 29.41
C LYS A 160 -1.89 -17.04 28.60
N VAL A 161 -2.07 -16.14 27.62
CA VAL A 161 -3.25 -16.19 26.75
C VAL A 161 -3.12 -17.48 25.98
N VAL A 162 -3.90 -18.47 26.38
CA VAL A 162 -4.01 -19.72 25.65
C VAL A 162 -4.58 -19.32 24.28
N LEU A 163 -3.77 -19.45 23.25
CA LEU A 163 -4.19 -19.33 21.86
C LEU A 163 -5.12 -20.52 21.57
N ASN A 164 -6.39 -20.38 21.97
CA ASN A 164 -7.43 -21.24 21.43
C ASN A 164 -7.52 -20.87 19.95
N ASN A 165 -7.51 -21.82 19.04
CA ASN A 165 -7.53 -21.66 17.58
C ASN A 165 -8.67 -20.76 17.03
N GLN A 166 -9.06 -19.71 17.75
CA GLN A 166 -10.07 -18.75 17.38
C GLN A 166 -9.44 -17.53 16.70
N ILE A 167 -9.93 -17.21 15.52
CA ILE A 167 -9.58 -15.98 14.80
C ILE A 167 -10.19 -14.81 15.58
N ARG A 168 -9.33 -13.88 16.02
CA ARG A 168 -9.76 -12.64 16.67
C ARG A 168 -9.74 -11.51 15.64
N THR A 169 -10.86 -10.85 15.49
CA THR A 169 -11.00 -9.67 14.63
C THR A 169 -10.92 -8.41 15.48
N PHE A 170 -9.98 -7.53 15.15
CA PHE A 170 -9.86 -6.22 15.77
C PHE A 170 -10.37 -5.15 14.81
N ARG A 171 -11.03 -4.13 15.34
CA ARG A 171 -11.36 -2.92 14.59
C ARG A 171 -10.22 -1.93 14.78
N ILE A 172 -9.71 -1.39 13.68
CA ILE A 172 -8.73 -0.31 13.68
C ILE A 172 -9.43 0.96 13.27
N ALA A 173 -9.24 2.03 14.03
CA ALA A 173 -9.56 3.39 13.61
C ALA A 173 -8.24 4.09 13.31
N ILE A 174 -8.09 4.58 12.09
CA ILE A 174 -6.92 5.33 11.64
C ILE A 174 -7.38 6.77 11.40
N SER A 175 -6.73 7.72 12.07
CA SER A 175 -6.93 9.15 11.84
C SER A 175 -5.73 9.70 11.08
N SER A 176 -5.98 10.36 9.96
CA SER A 176 -4.95 11.09 9.22
C SER A 176 -5.00 12.56 9.57
N THR A 177 -3.83 13.20 9.61
CA THR A 177 -3.75 14.66 9.78
C THR A 177 -4.08 15.38 8.48
N GLY A 178 -4.34 16.68 8.58
CA GLY A 178 -4.55 17.54 7.41
C GLY A 178 -3.33 17.54 6.48
N GLU A 179 -2.13 17.52 7.07
CA GLU A 179 -0.87 17.46 6.33
C GLU A 179 -0.72 16.16 5.53
N TYR A 180 -1.11 15.04 6.13
CA TYR A 180 -1.11 13.75 5.42
C TYR A 180 -2.08 13.77 4.24
N THR A 181 -3.28 14.30 4.44
CA THR A 181 -4.28 14.46 3.39
C THR A 181 -3.81 15.42 2.28
N SER A 182 -3.17 16.52 2.66
CA SER A 182 -2.57 17.46 1.71
C SER A 182 -1.37 16.87 0.97
N TYR A 183 -0.60 16.00 1.61
CA TYR A 183 0.55 15.34 0.98
C TYR A 183 0.12 14.35 -0.10
N TRP A 184 -0.88 13.51 0.18
CA TRP A 184 -1.34 12.49 -0.76
C TRP A 184 -2.36 12.99 -1.77
N GLY A 185 -3.04 14.11 -1.48
CA GLY A 185 -3.96 14.75 -2.40
C GLY A 185 -3.23 15.36 -3.59
N ASP A 186 -3.80 15.19 -4.78
CA ASP A 186 -3.23 15.70 -6.03
C ASP A 186 -3.89 17.01 -6.50
N ASN A 187 -4.92 17.49 -5.77
CA ASN A 187 -5.76 18.63 -6.12
C ASN A 187 -6.52 18.46 -7.46
N ASP A 188 -6.73 17.23 -7.89
CA ASP A 188 -7.50 16.89 -9.09
C ASP A 188 -8.78 16.12 -8.70
N ASP A 189 -9.85 16.85 -8.45
CA ASP A 189 -11.14 16.26 -8.06
C ASP A 189 -11.78 15.38 -9.17
N SER A 190 -11.24 15.39 -10.40
CA SER A 190 -11.75 14.56 -11.50
C SER A 190 -11.52 13.06 -11.29
N ASN A 191 -10.53 12.69 -10.47
CA ASN A 191 -10.16 11.32 -10.17
C ASN A 191 -10.48 10.91 -8.72
N GLY A 192 -11.09 11.80 -7.93
CA GLY A 192 -11.45 11.64 -6.52
C GLY A 192 -11.00 12.84 -5.68
N SER A 193 -11.43 12.90 -4.44
CA SER A 193 -11.05 13.97 -3.53
C SER A 193 -9.69 13.69 -2.86
N ASN A 194 -9.01 14.72 -2.36
CA ASN A 194 -7.78 14.57 -1.58
C ASN A 194 -7.93 13.60 -0.40
N GLN A 195 -9.13 13.52 0.22
CA GLN A 195 -9.41 12.54 1.27
C GLN A 195 -9.44 11.11 0.73
N GLU A 196 -9.94 10.91 -0.48
CA GLU A 196 -9.94 9.60 -1.14
C GLU A 196 -8.50 9.15 -1.46
N ASP A 197 -7.65 10.07 -1.91
CA ASP A 197 -6.24 9.81 -2.15
C ASP A 197 -5.50 9.39 -0.88
N ALA A 198 -5.68 10.14 0.20
CA ALA A 198 -5.09 9.83 1.49
C ALA A 198 -5.58 8.48 2.04
N LEU A 199 -6.88 8.17 1.88
CA LEU A 199 -7.44 6.90 2.29
C LEU A 199 -6.88 5.74 1.46
N ALA A 200 -6.73 5.91 0.14
CA ALA A 200 -6.15 4.90 -0.74
C ALA A 200 -4.69 4.60 -0.41
N ALA A 201 -3.95 5.59 0.11
CA ALA A 201 -2.56 5.42 0.54
C ALA A 201 -2.42 4.70 1.89
N VAL A 202 -3.47 4.72 2.74
CA VAL A 202 -3.47 4.08 4.07
C VAL A 202 -3.91 2.61 3.99
N VAL A 203 -4.80 2.23 3.09
CA VAL A 203 -5.38 0.88 2.98
C VAL A 203 -4.66 0.00 2.00
#